data_97e5eeac36a506af112ca5daef0c5c96
#
_entry.id   97e5eeac36a506af112ca5daef0c5c96
#
_cell.length_a   1.000
_cell.length_b   1.000
_cell.length_c   1.000
_cell.angle_alpha   90.00
_cell.angle_beta   90.00
_cell.angle_gamma   90.00
#
_symmetry.space_group_name_H-M   'P 1'
#
loop_
_entity.id
_entity.type
_entity.pdbx_description
1 polymer ?
#
loop_
_entity_poly.entity_id
_entity_poly.type
_entity_poly.pdbx_seq_one_letter_code
_entity_poly.pdbx_strand_id
1 'polypeptide(L)'
;YTDSEGIWFKNQDEFVISVAPSFKMSDNWSYGSILNFRSQFVNGYKSRTEQKEEHLKSKFMTPGYLDISLGITYKSPKAKFPIVVNISPIALNATFAENELIRKTNGFNYGIEDPDKTSKYEGGSSIQIDFDRTFGKTGFLRYRTTLYSFYGWITDIGQKNKISDYSEYRIAYDDWVEKGSDIKTKPRLPIHPIVRWENTIDIKATKYLSTSLSFQLYYNRAQNLDVQTRTLLSVGLTYTFKNKEKPQK
;
A
#
# COMPACT_ATOMS: atom_id res chain seq x y z
N TYR A 1 15.36 11.05 -10.87
CA TYR A 1 15.93 10.74 -12.19
C TYR A 1 15.95 12.04 -13.02
N THR A 2 17.09 12.37 -13.58
CA THR A 2 17.28 13.53 -14.46
C THR A 2 17.50 13.00 -15.87
N ASP A 3 16.84 13.55 -16.88
CA ASP A 3 17.06 13.16 -18.26
C ASP A 3 18.22 13.92 -18.91
N SER A 4 18.47 13.67 -20.20
CA SER A 4 19.49 14.34 -20.98
C SER A 4 19.27 15.87 -21.13
N GLU A 5 18.06 16.34 -20.86
CA GLU A 5 17.67 17.76 -20.88
C GLU A 5 17.75 18.42 -19.50
N GLY A 6 18.18 17.67 -18.47
CA GLY A 6 18.27 18.15 -17.09
C GLY A 6 16.94 18.25 -16.35
N ILE A 7 15.86 17.68 -16.91
CA ILE A 7 14.53 17.73 -16.31
C ILE A 7 14.44 16.67 -15.21
N TRP A 8 14.17 17.11 -13.99
CA TRP A 8 13.87 16.22 -12.87
C TRP A 8 12.48 15.61 -13.04
N PHE A 9 12.41 14.28 -13.11
CA PHE A 9 11.17 13.55 -13.16
C PHE A 9 11.10 12.49 -12.06
N LYS A 10 10.03 12.53 -11.29
CA LYS A 10 9.80 11.56 -10.21
C LYS A 10 9.48 10.18 -10.79
N ASN A 11 10.34 9.22 -10.54
CA ASN A 11 10.07 7.81 -10.86
C ASN A 11 9.28 7.12 -9.74
N GLN A 12 9.75 7.27 -8.51
CA GLN A 12 9.10 6.71 -7.33
C GLN A 12 9.40 7.60 -6.12
N ASP A 13 8.38 7.84 -5.34
CA ASP A 13 8.45 8.60 -4.09
C ASP A 13 7.35 8.09 -3.17
N GLU A 14 7.75 7.52 -2.05
CA GLU A 14 6.84 7.06 -1.02
C GLU A 14 7.54 7.14 0.32
N PHE A 15 6.89 7.70 1.32
CA PHE A 15 7.32 7.54 2.69
C PHE A 15 6.28 6.75 3.48
N VAL A 16 6.77 5.95 4.41
CA VAL A 16 5.96 5.05 5.23
C VAL A 16 6.31 5.27 6.69
N ILE A 17 5.29 5.48 7.51
CA ILE A 17 5.41 5.44 8.97
C ILE A 17 4.64 4.22 9.43
N SER A 18 5.34 3.29 10.11
CA SER A 18 4.74 2.09 10.66
C SER A 18 5.00 2.01 12.16
N VAL A 19 3.95 1.87 12.94
CA VAL A 19 4.01 1.71 14.40
C VAL A 19 3.19 0.49 14.78
N ALA A 20 3.77 -0.44 15.52
CA ALA A 20 3.14 -1.70 15.88
C ALA A 20 3.34 -2.04 17.37
N PRO A 21 2.71 -1.32 18.30
CA PRO A 21 2.74 -1.67 19.71
C PRO A 21 2.07 -3.02 19.91
N SER A 22 2.73 -3.92 20.63
CA SER A 22 2.22 -5.25 20.90
C SER A 22 2.56 -5.71 22.32
N PHE A 23 1.65 -6.49 22.90
CA PHE A 23 1.78 -7.07 24.23
C PHE A 23 1.83 -8.60 24.11
N LYS A 24 2.78 -9.21 24.78
CA LYS A 24 2.97 -10.66 24.75
C LYS A 24 1.82 -11.36 25.52
N MET A 25 1.21 -12.36 24.89
CA MET A 25 0.25 -13.26 25.51
C MET A 25 0.91 -14.59 25.89
N SER A 26 1.74 -15.12 24.97
CA SER A 26 2.52 -16.34 25.16
C SER A 26 3.79 -16.27 24.28
N ASP A 27 4.58 -17.34 24.23
CA ASP A 27 5.84 -17.32 23.45
C ASP A 27 5.63 -17.08 21.96
N ASN A 28 4.50 -17.51 21.43
CA ASN A 28 4.17 -17.42 20.01
C ASN A 28 3.06 -16.43 19.68
N TRP A 29 2.35 -15.93 20.69
CA TRP A 29 1.18 -15.08 20.51
C TRP A 29 1.34 -13.73 21.19
N SER A 30 0.94 -12.68 20.50
CA SER A 30 0.79 -11.34 21.05
C SER A 30 -0.49 -10.70 20.54
N TYR A 31 -0.96 -9.67 21.23
CA TYR A 31 -2.04 -8.81 20.77
C TYR A 31 -1.57 -7.37 20.71
N GLY A 32 -2.20 -6.58 19.86
CA GLY A 32 -1.80 -5.18 19.71
C GLY A 32 -2.48 -4.47 18.56
N SER A 33 -1.89 -3.36 18.17
CA SER A 33 -2.33 -2.60 17.03
C SER A 33 -1.19 -2.45 16.01
N ILE A 34 -1.57 -2.26 14.75
CA ILE A 34 -0.67 -1.86 13.69
C ILE A 34 -1.24 -0.57 13.10
N LEU A 35 -0.40 0.43 12.96
CA LEU A 35 -0.70 1.67 12.26
C LEU A 35 0.31 1.84 11.15
N ASN A 36 -0.16 1.91 9.92
CA ASN A 36 0.66 2.19 8.75
C ASN A 36 0.13 3.44 8.06
N PHE A 37 0.97 4.45 7.94
CA PHE A 37 0.66 5.63 7.15
C PHE A 37 1.61 5.71 5.97
N ARG A 38 1.06 5.96 4.78
CA ARG A 38 1.83 6.09 3.53
C ARG A 38 1.40 7.32 2.77
N SER A 39 2.35 8.06 2.24
CA SER A 39 2.09 9.17 1.34
C SER A 39 3.31 9.45 0.46
N GLN A 40 3.24 10.49 -0.33
CA GLN A 40 4.31 10.94 -1.19
C GLN A 40 4.82 12.30 -0.70
N PHE A 41 6.11 12.59 -0.89
CA PHE A 41 6.68 13.88 -0.52
C PHE A 41 6.64 14.87 -1.68
N VAL A 42 7.03 14.41 -2.87
CA VAL A 42 7.28 15.25 -4.04
C VAL A 42 6.10 15.21 -4.99
N ASN A 43 5.83 16.31 -5.65
CA ASN A 43 4.81 16.39 -6.67
C ASN A 43 5.10 15.39 -7.81
N GLY A 44 4.09 14.62 -8.20
CA GLY A 44 4.13 13.77 -9.38
C GLY A 44 3.30 14.37 -10.49
N TYR A 45 3.78 14.33 -11.71
CA TYR A 45 3.12 14.90 -12.87
C TYR A 45 2.72 13.82 -13.87
N LYS A 46 1.70 14.09 -14.69
CA LYS A 46 1.24 13.19 -15.74
C LYS A 46 2.21 13.16 -16.92
N SER A 47 2.84 14.31 -17.21
CA SER A 47 3.81 14.47 -18.28
C SER A 47 5.19 14.78 -17.70
N ARG A 48 6.21 14.25 -18.37
CA ARG A 48 7.62 14.48 -18.02
C ARG A 48 8.06 15.89 -18.40
N THR A 49 7.62 16.39 -19.54
CA THR A 49 8.00 17.68 -20.11
C THR A 49 7.15 18.83 -19.62
N GLU A 50 5.90 18.55 -19.20
CA GLU A 50 4.96 19.56 -18.75
C GLU A 50 4.68 19.41 -17.24
N GLN A 51 5.60 19.92 -16.42
CA GLN A 51 5.47 19.88 -14.96
C GLN A 51 4.73 21.13 -14.43
N LYS A 52 3.49 21.32 -14.89
CA LYS A 52 2.61 22.40 -14.45
C LYS A 52 1.59 21.87 -13.44
N GLU A 53 0.99 22.78 -12.64
CA GLU A 53 -0.02 22.41 -11.65
C GLU A 53 -1.22 21.69 -12.26
N GLU A 54 -1.66 22.06 -13.46
CA GLU A 54 -2.75 21.41 -14.20
C GLU A 54 -2.47 19.95 -14.57
N HIS A 55 -1.19 19.55 -14.62
CA HIS A 55 -0.75 18.19 -14.92
C HIS A 55 -0.34 17.40 -13.65
N LEU A 56 -0.66 17.91 -12.47
CA LEU A 56 -0.42 17.19 -11.22
C LEU A 56 -1.18 15.86 -11.20
N LYS A 57 -0.46 14.78 -10.89
CA LYS A 57 -1.00 13.44 -10.69
C LYS A 57 -1.04 13.08 -9.21
N SER A 58 -0.03 13.51 -8.45
CA SER A 58 0.08 13.21 -7.03
C SER A 58 0.84 14.31 -6.29
N LYS A 59 0.53 14.47 -5.01
CA LYS A 59 1.15 15.43 -4.10
C LYS A 59 1.13 14.83 -2.68
N PHE A 60 1.78 15.47 -1.71
CA PHE A 60 1.67 15.11 -0.30
C PHE A 60 0.19 15.01 0.11
N MET A 61 -0.19 13.92 0.81
CA MET A 61 -1.57 13.58 1.18
C MET A 61 -2.55 13.44 -0.01
N THR A 62 -2.03 13.28 -1.23
CA THR A 62 -2.85 13.06 -2.43
C THR A 62 -2.14 12.12 -3.43
N PRO A 63 -2.28 10.79 -3.26
CA PRO A 63 -2.98 10.10 -2.19
C PRO A 63 -2.18 10.00 -0.88
N GLY A 64 -2.91 10.01 0.23
CA GLY A 64 -2.45 9.53 1.52
C GLY A 64 -3.24 8.29 1.92
N TYR A 65 -2.61 7.31 2.58
CA TYR A 65 -3.26 6.09 3.05
C TYR A 65 -2.93 5.85 4.51
N LEU A 66 -3.95 5.52 5.30
CA LEU A 66 -3.82 5.18 6.69
C LEU A 66 -4.52 3.85 6.95
N ASP A 67 -3.75 2.85 7.37
CA ASP A 67 -4.26 1.57 7.82
C ASP A 67 -4.08 1.47 9.34
N ILE A 68 -5.17 1.26 10.07
CA ILE A 68 -5.15 0.98 11.50
C ILE A 68 -5.80 -0.37 11.72
N SER A 69 -5.16 -1.24 12.49
CA SER A 69 -5.70 -2.56 12.81
C SER A 69 -5.45 -2.94 14.25
N LEU A 70 -6.44 -3.61 14.85
CA LEU A 70 -6.38 -4.18 16.19
C LEU A 70 -6.55 -5.70 16.08
N GLY A 71 -5.60 -6.46 16.63
CA GLY A 71 -5.66 -7.89 16.45
C GLY A 71 -4.63 -8.69 17.23
N ILE A 72 -4.46 -9.92 16.80
CA ILE A 72 -3.53 -10.89 17.35
C ILE A 72 -2.47 -11.25 16.33
N THR A 73 -1.27 -11.44 16.80
CA THR A 73 -0.11 -11.83 15.98
C THR A 73 0.42 -13.17 16.44
N TYR A 74 0.54 -14.09 15.52
CA TYR A 74 1.21 -15.36 15.71
C TYR A 74 2.62 -15.30 15.09
N LYS A 75 3.63 -15.73 15.85
CA LYS A 75 4.99 -15.93 15.38
C LYS A 75 5.36 -17.41 15.45
N SER A 76 5.75 -17.98 14.31
CA SER A 76 6.22 -19.37 14.27
C SER A 76 7.48 -19.54 15.13
N PRO A 77 7.54 -20.59 16.00
CA PRO A 77 8.74 -20.91 16.77
C PRO A 77 9.84 -21.56 15.92
N LYS A 78 9.50 -21.97 14.69
CA LYS A 78 10.42 -22.68 13.78
C LYS A 78 11.31 -21.71 13.03
N ALA A 79 12.57 -21.59 13.40
CA ALA A 79 13.56 -20.76 12.69
C ALA A 79 13.70 -21.15 11.19
N LYS A 80 13.45 -22.41 10.85
CA LYS A 80 13.46 -22.89 9.45
C LYS A 80 12.22 -22.43 8.65
N PHE A 81 11.15 -22.00 9.31
CA PHE A 81 9.92 -21.51 8.68
C PHE A 81 9.41 -20.29 9.46
N PRO A 82 10.11 -19.15 9.38
CA PRO A 82 9.79 -17.93 10.14
C PRO A 82 8.59 -17.22 9.51
N ILE A 83 7.40 -17.64 9.88
CA ILE A 83 6.17 -17.00 9.46
C ILE A 83 5.61 -16.15 10.59
N VAL A 84 5.11 -14.97 10.26
CA VAL A 84 4.35 -14.10 11.15
C VAL A 84 2.98 -13.91 10.53
N VAL A 85 1.92 -14.18 11.30
CA VAL A 85 0.53 -13.98 10.86
C VAL A 85 -0.12 -12.99 11.81
N ASN A 86 -0.59 -11.87 11.27
CA ASN A 86 -1.41 -10.91 11.98
C ASN A 86 -2.86 -11.04 11.51
N ILE A 87 -3.79 -11.24 12.45
CA ILE A 87 -5.22 -11.31 12.18
C ILE A 87 -5.87 -10.19 12.98
N SER A 88 -6.48 -9.26 12.29
CA SER A 88 -7.10 -8.07 12.87
C SER A 88 -8.61 -8.08 12.58
N PRO A 89 -9.43 -8.52 13.54
CA PRO A 89 -10.89 -8.51 13.40
C PRO A 89 -11.46 -7.11 13.22
N ILE A 90 -10.77 -6.11 13.77
CA ILE A 90 -11.15 -4.70 13.65
C ILE A 90 -10.01 -3.97 12.94
N ALA A 91 -10.31 -3.45 11.76
CA ALA A 91 -9.38 -2.67 10.97
C ALA A 91 -10.09 -1.49 10.30
N LEU A 92 -9.36 -0.39 10.13
CA LEU A 92 -9.76 0.81 9.43
C LEU A 92 -8.78 1.06 8.30
N ASN A 93 -9.30 1.25 7.12
CA ASN A 93 -8.55 1.77 5.97
C ASN A 93 -9.06 3.19 5.67
N ALA A 94 -8.17 4.15 5.58
CA ALA A 94 -8.52 5.52 5.21
C ALA A 94 -7.66 5.97 4.03
N THR A 95 -8.31 6.63 3.08
CA THR A 95 -7.67 7.23 1.90
C THR A 95 -7.92 8.73 1.93
N PHE A 96 -6.87 9.51 1.66
CA PHE A 96 -6.90 10.97 1.65
C PHE A 96 -6.51 11.51 0.28
N ALA A 97 -7.18 12.57 -0.14
CA ALA A 97 -6.88 13.33 -1.36
C ALA A 97 -7.11 14.82 -1.09
N GLU A 98 -6.15 15.46 -0.43
CA GLU A 98 -6.26 16.86 0.02
C GLU A 98 -6.24 17.87 -1.14
N ASN A 99 -5.46 17.61 -2.19
CA ASN A 99 -5.36 18.53 -3.32
C ASN A 99 -6.63 18.51 -4.16
N GLU A 100 -7.31 19.65 -4.26
CA GLU A 100 -8.59 19.81 -4.94
C GLU A 100 -8.52 19.50 -6.45
N LEU A 101 -7.48 19.99 -7.12
CA LEU A 101 -7.30 19.76 -8.55
C LEU A 101 -7.14 18.28 -8.87
N ILE A 102 -6.28 17.58 -8.13
CA ILE A 102 -6.07 16.15 -8.31
C ILE A 102 -7.34 15.38 -7.95
N ARG A 103 -8.04 15.77 -6.90
CA ARG A 103 -9.31 15.14 -6.48
C ARG A 103 -10.38 15.25 -7.53
N LYS A 104 -10.57 16.43 -8.11
CA LYS A 104 -11.56 16.66 -9.20
C LYS A 104 -11.20 15.92 -10.50
N THR A 105 -9.91 15.76 -10.79
CA THR A 105 -9.46 15.13 -12.04
C THR A 105 -9.20 13.61 -11.89
N ASN A 106 -8.84 13.14 -10.71
CA ASN A 106 -8.39 11.76 -10.46
C ASN A 106 -8.96 11.14 -9.16
N GLY A 107 -9.95 11.76 -8.51
CA GLY A 107 -10.48 11.30 -7.22
C GLY A 107 -10.98 9.85 -7.25
N PHE A 108 -11.60 9.46 -8.36
CA PHE A 108 -12.01 8.08 -8.59
C PHE A 108 -10.86 7.08 -8.54
N ASN A 109 -9.69 7.45 -9.03
CA ASN A 109 -8.50 6.59 -9.01
C ASN A 109 -7.96 6.34 -7.59
N TYR A 110 -8.39 7.15 -6.63
CA TYR A 110 -8.08 6.98 -5.20
C TYR A 110 -9.27 6.42 -4.40
N GLY A 111 -10.37 6.08 -5.08
CA GLY A 111 -11.58 5.55 -4.46
C GLY A 111 -12.43 6.60 -3.74
N ILE A 112 -12.16 7.90 -3.96
CA ILE A 112 -12.98 9.01 -3.45
C ILE A 112 -13.94 9.41 -4.56
N GLU A 113 -15.18 8.95 -4.43
CA GLU A 113 -16.22 9.16 -5.46
C GLU A 113 -16.72 10.61 -5.51
N ASP A 114 -16.78 11.25 -4.35
CA ASP A 114 -17.31 12.60 -4.19
C ASP A 114 -16.14 13.61 -4.24
N PRO A 115 -16.08 14.49 -5.26
CA PRO A 115 -14.98 15.43 -5.43
C PRO A 115 -14.89 16.48 -4.30
N ASP A 116 -15.96 16.67 -3.53
CA ASP A 116 -15.98 17.60 -2.39
C ASP A 116 -15.44 16.96 -1.11
N LYS A 117 -15.30 15.63 -1.09
CA LYS A 117 -14.73 14.91 0.04
C LYS A 117 -13.23 14.69 -0.11
N THR A 118 -12.48 15.08 0.90
CA THR A 118 -11.01 14.91 0.94
C THR A 118 -10.58 13.54 1.43
N SER A 119 -11.51 12.72 1.94
CA SER A 119 -11.18 11.42 2.55
C SER A 119 -12.29 10.41 2.39
N LYS A 120 -11.88 9.12 2.41
CA LYS A 120 -12.76 7.95 2.48
C LYS A 120 -12.29 7.06 3.62
N TYR A 121 -13.23 6.50 4.36
CA TYR A 121 -12.97 5.58 5.46
C TYR A 121 -13.73 4.27 5.24
N GLU A 122 -13.04 3.15 5.43
CA GLU A 122 -13.62 1.81 5.35
C GLU A 122 -13.26 1.00 6.60
N GLY A 123 -14.30 0.54 7.32
CA GLY A 123 -14.14 -0.32 8.48
C GLY A 123 -14.35 -1.79 8.11
N GLY A 124 -13.55 -2.67 8.69
CA GLY A 124 -13.61 -4.09 8.38
C GLY A 124 -12.61 -4.92 9.17
N SER A 125 -12.07 -5.94 8.51
CA SER A 125 -11.04 -6.82 9.06
C SER A 125 -9.84 -6.90 8.12
N SER A 126 -8.66 -7.21 8.67
CA SER A 126 -7.47 -7.42 7.87
C SER A 126 -6.69 -8.66 8.31
N ILE A 127 -5.94 -9.21 7.37
CA ILE A 127 -4.94 -10.25 7.61
C ILE A 127 -3.64 -9.85 6.94
N GLN A 128 -2.52 -10.07 7.65
CA GLN A 128 -1.19 -9.91 7.09
C GLN A 128 -0.36 -11.15 7.39
N ILE A 129 0.36 -11.63 6.40
CA ILE A 129 1.25 -12.78 6.49
C ILE A 129 2.63 -12.34 5.99
N ASP A 130 3.61 -12.45 6.88
CA ASP A 130 5.00 -12.12 6.58
C ASP A 130 5.86 -13.38 6.66
N PHE A 131 6.75 -13.53 5.70
CA PHE A 131 7.78 -14.54 5.70
C PHE A 131 9.10 -13.90 5.28
N ASP A 132 10.15 -14.10 6.09
CA ASP A 132 11.48 -13.58 5.81
C ASP A 132 12.52 -14.64 6.18
N ARG A 133 13.18 -15.19 5.17
CA ARG A 133 14.16 -16.24 5.38
C ARG A 133 15.40 -16.05 4.51
N THR A 134 16.55 -16.28 5.14
CA THR A 134 17.83 -16.36 4.46
C THR A 134 18.22 -17.82 4.25
N PHE A 135 18.66 -18.15 3.05
CA PHE A 135 19.03 -19.49 2.61
C PHE A 135 20.53 -19.58 2.30
N GLY A 136 21.05 -20.80 2.40
CA GLY A 136 22.46 -21.12 2.16
C GLY A 136 23.37 -20.84 3.36
N LYS A 137 24.51 -21.53 3.41
CA LYS A 137 25.50 -21.40 4.51
C LYS A 137 26.08 -19.98 4.61
N THR A 138 26.21 -19.30 3.48
CA THR A 138 26.76 -17.93 3.37
C THR A 138 25.68 -16.84 3.42
N GLY A 139 24.39 -17.23 3.48
CA GLY A 139 23.28 -16.29 3.40
C GLY A 139 23.19 -15.58 2.05
N PHE A 140 23.53 -16.30 0.97
CA PHE A 140 23.58 -15.71 -0.36
C PHE A 140 22.19 -15.35 -0.94
N LEU A 141 21.13 -16.02 -0.48
CA LEU A 141 19.77 -15.82 -0.92
C LEU A 141 18.89 -15.44 0.28
N ARG A 142 18.16 -14.33 0.20
CA ARG A 142 17.11 -13.96 1.14
C ARG A 142 15.81 -13.82 0.38
N TYR A 143 14.78 -14.48 0.84
CA TYR A 143 13.41 -14.35 0.33
C TYR A 143 12.53 -13.72 1.38
N ARG A 144 11.85 -12.65 1.00
CA ARG A 144 10.85 -11.95 1.81
C ARG A 144 9.54 -11.89 1.05
N THR A 145 8.45 -12.17 1.74
CA THR A 145 7.11 -11.96 1.20
C THR A 145 6.19 -11.42 2.27
N THR A 146 5.37 -10.46 1.88
CA THR A 146 4.29 -9.90 2.68
C THR A 146 3.01 -9.98 1.87
N LEU A 147 2.03 -10.69 2.39
CA LEU A 147 0.66 -10.71 1.88
C LEU A 147 -0.24 -9.98 2.86
N TYR A 148 -0.87 -8.91 2.42
CA TYR A 148 -1.86 -8.15 3.18
C TYR A 148 -3.20 -8.19 2.46
N SER A 149 -4.28 -8.42 3.19
CA SER A 149 -5.63 -8.28 2.70
C SER A 149 -6.51 -7.56 3.71
N PHE A 150 -7.32 -6.63 3.25
CA PHE A 150 -8.33 -5.91 4.02
C PHE A 150 -9.69 -6.08 3.34
N TYR A 151 -10.73 -6.32 4.13
CA TYR A 151 -12.11 -6.38 3.66
C TYR A 151 -13.01 -5.48 4.50
N GLY A 152 -13.56 -4.44 3.86
CA GLY A 152 -14.33 -3.36 4.50
C GLY A 152 -15.78 -3.71 4.82
N TRP A 153 -16.08 -4.89 5.32
CA TRP A 153 -17.42 -5.41 5.53
C TRP A 153 -18.28 -4.60 6.51
N ILE A 154 -17.67 -3.91 7.47
CA ILE A 154 -18.40 -3.03 8.41
C ILE A 154 -19.03 -1.86 7.66
N THR A 155 -18.29 -1.26 6.75
CA THR A 155 -18.78 -0.15 5.90
C THR A 155 -19.85 -0.65 4.94
N ASP A 156 -19.85 -1.92 4.56
CA ASP A 156 -20.80 -2.53 3.64
C ASP A 156 -22.16 -2.90 4.30
N ILE A 157 -22.22 -2.92 5.64
CA ILE A 157 -23.46 -3.24 6.35
C ILE A 157 -24.54 -2.21 6.04
N GLY A 158 -25.69 -2.71 5.60
CA GLY A 158 -26.86 -1.88 5.29
C GLY A 158 -26.75 -1.04 4.01
N GLN A 159 -25.68 -1.16 3.25
CA GLN A 159 -25.54 -0.49 1.96
C GLN A 159 -26.51 -1.07 0.92
N LYS A 160 -27.27 -0.20 0.30
CA LYS A 160 -28.25 -0.52 -0.75
C LYS A 160 -27.74 0.02 -2.10
N ASN A 161 -28.47 -0.29 -3.16
CA ASN A 161 -28.23 0.22 -4.52
C ASN A 161 -26.82 -0.13 -5.06
N LYS A 162 -26.36 -1.35 -4.78
CA LYS A 162 -25.06 -1.84 -5.26
C LYS A 162 -25.14 -2.23 -6.73
N ILE A 163 -24.23 -1.72 -7.53
CA ILE A 163 -24.07 -2.02 -8.95
C ILE A 163 -22.68 -2.62 -9.14
N SER A 164 -22.61 -3.88 -9.58
CA SER A 164 -21.34 -4.61 -9.70
C SER A 164 -20.56 -4.24 -10.96
N ASP A 165 -21.26 -3.91 -12.03
CA ASP A 165 -20.62 -3.42 -13.25
C ASP A 165 -20.22 -1.95 -13.10
N TYR A 166 -18.95 -1.67 -13.42
CA TYR A 166 -18.42 -0.32 -13.23
C TYR A 166 -18.98 0.68 -14.23
N SER A 167 -19.25 0.26 -15.45
CA SER A 167 -19.80 1.15 -16.49
C SER A 167 -21.24 1.52 -16.16
N GLU A 168 -22.03 0.55 -15.72
CA GLU A 168 -23.39 0.77 -15.24
C GLU A 168 -23.39 1.66 -13.99
N TYR A 169 -22.46 1.42 -13.07
CA TYR A 169 -22.31 2.26 -11.88
C TYR A 169 -22.01 3.73 -12.25
N ARG A 170 -21.10 3.97 -13.19
CA ARG A 170 -20.78 5.34 -13.64
C ARG A 170 -22.00 6.04 -14.22
N ILE A 171 -22.73 5.38 -15.08
CA ILE A 171 -23.97 5.92 -15.69
C ILE A 171 -25.01 6.23 -14.58
N ALA A 172 -25.22 5.29 -13.67
CA ALA A 172 -26.15 5.47 -12.57
C ALA A 172 -25.74 6.57 -11.59
N TYR A 173 -24.42 6.76 -11.39
CA TYR A 173 -23.89 7.81 -10.55
C TYR A 173 -24.08 9.20 -11.17
N ASP A 174 -23.80 9.35 -12.45
CA ASP A 174 -23.99 10.61 -13.18
C ASP A 174 -25.49 10.98 -13.22
N ASP A 175 -26.37 10.03 -13.50
CA ASP A 175 -27.85 10.20 -13.45
C ASP A 175 -28.34 10.59 -12.04
N TRP A 176 -27.74 9.99 -10.98
CA TRP A 176 -28.05 10.34 -9.59
C TRP A 176 -27.65 11.77 -9.26
N VAL A 177 -26.50 12.24 -9.74
CA VAL A 177 -26.06 13.63 -9.58
C VAL A 177 -27.01 14.59 -10.27
N GLU A 178 -27.43 14.30 -11.50
CA GLU A 178 -28.40 15.13 -12.24
C GLU A 178 -29.78 15.20 -11.56
N LYS A 179 -30.19 14.13 -10.88
CA LYS A 179 -31.49 14.07 -10.16
C LYS A 179 -31.49 14.71 -8.76
N GLY A 180 -30.43 15.42 -8.40
CA GLY A 180 -30.35 16.17 -7.13
C GLY A 180 -29.73 15.43 -5.96
N SER A 181 -29.03 14.32 -6.20
CA SER A 181 -28.12 13.65 -5.25
C SER A 181 -28.75 13.16 -3.93
N ASP A 182 -29.97 12.58 -3.98
CA ASP A 182 -30.59 11.99 -2.79
C ASP A 182 -29.76 10.81 -2.25
N ILE A 183 -29.29 10.94 -1.00
CA ILE A 183 -28.44 9.97 -0.32
C ILE A 183 -29.06 8.56 -0.24
N LYS A 184 -30.38 8.45 -0.23
CA LYS A 184 -31.09 7.16 -0.15
C LYS A 184 -31.02 6.37 -1.44
N THR A 185 -30.89 7.04 -2.57
CA THR A 185 -30.85 6.44 -3.91
C THR A 185 -29.44 6.39 -4.48
N LYS A 186 -28.43 6.86 -3.73
CA LYS A 186 -27.03 6.89 -4.17
C LYS A 186 -26.58 5.51 -4.63
N PRO A 187 -26.14 5.33 -5.90
CA PRO A 187 -25.55 4.10 -6.37
C PRO A 187 -24.19 3.86 -5.69
N ARG A 188 -23.83 2.61 -5.48
CA ARG A 188 -22.62 2.22 -4.78
C ARG A 188 -21.97 1.02 -5.45
N LEU A 189 -20.64 1.00 -5.48
CA LEU A 189 -19.89 -0.20 -5.83
C LEU A 189 -19.89 -1.17 -4.65
N PRO A 190 -20.02 -2.48 -4.89
CA PRO A 190 -19.77 -3.49 -3.87
C PRO A 190 -18.35 -3.35 -3.32
N ILE A 191 -18.20 -3.53 -2.01
CA ILE A 191 -16.88 -3.54 -1.39
C ILE A 191 -16.16 -4.85 -1.77
N HIS A 192 -14.95 -4.71 -2.25
CA HIS A 192 -14.05 -5.80 -2.60
C HIS A 192 -12.84 -5.83 -1.65
N PRO A 193 -12.23 -6.99 -1.42
CA PRO A 193 -11.02 -7.03 -0.64
C PRO A 193 -9.91 -6.24 -1.33
N ILE A 194 -9.19 -5.44 -0.55
CA ILE A 194 -7.91 -4.86 -0.96
C ILE A 194 -6.86 -5.93 -0.73
N VAL A 195 -6.05 -6.24 -1.74
CA VAL A 195 -4.97 -7.22 -1.65
C VAL A 195 -3.66 -6.55 -2.06
N ARG A 196 -2.64 -6.72 -1.24
CA ARG A 196 -1.27 -6.30 -1.52
C ARG A 196 -0.34 -7.47 -1.25
N TRP A 197 0.36 -7.92 -2.27
CA TRP A 197 1.31 -8.99 -2.17
C TRP A 197 2.67 -8.54 -2.70
N GLU A 198 3.63 -8.51 -1.81
CA GLU A 198 4.98 -8.05 -2.09
C GLU A 198 5.95 -9.21 -1.91
N ASN A 199 6.82 -9.40 -2.88
CA ASN A 199 7.84 -10.43 -2.87
C ASN A 199 9.19 -9.79 -3.20
N THR A 200 10.21 -10.17 -2.47
CA THR A 200 11.59 -9.73 -2.75
C THR A 200 12.54 -10.90 -2.61
N ILE A 201 13.34 -11.10 -3.62
CA ILE A 201 14.45 -12.05 -3.64
C ILE A 201 15.74 -11.24 -3.71
N ASP A 202 16.54 -11.29 -2.64
CA ASP A 202 17.86 -10.66 -2.60
C ASP A 202 18.92 -11.74 -2.79
N ILE A 203 19.77 -11.56 -3.78
CA ILE A 203 20.88 -12.47 -4.11
C ILE A 203 22.18 -11.71 -3.91
N LYS A 204 23.02 -12.19 -2.99
CA LYS A 204 24.40 -11.71 -2.80
C LYS A 204 25.33 -12.50 -3.72
N ALA A 205 25.57 -11.99 -4.91
CA ALA A 205 26.44 -12.64 -5.89
C ALA A 205 27.90 -12.66 -5.43
N THR A 206 28.35 -11.59 -4.75
CA THR A 206 29.67 -11.49 -4.14
C THR A 206 29.59 -10.71 -2.82
N LYS A 207 30.74 -10.53 -2.15
CA LYS A 207 30.84 -9.68 -0.95
C LYS A 207 30.41 -8.22 -1.20
N TYR A 208 30.50 -7.75 -2.43
CA TYR A 208 30.25 -6.37 -2.81
C TYR A 208 29.07 -6.19 -3.78
N LEU A 209 28.63 -7.24 -4.45
CA LEU A 209 27.58 -7.19 -5.46
C LEU A 209 26.33 -7.91 -4.96
N SER A 210 25.21 -7.20 -4.96
CA SER A 210 23.90 -7.75 -4.65
C SER A 210 22.90 -7.43 -5.76
N THR A 211 21.96 -8.34 -5.98
CA THR A 211 20.85 -8.18 -6.91
C THR A 211 19.55 -8.41 -6.15
N SER A 212 18.58 -7.53 -6.32
CA SER A 212 17.24 -7.66 -5.76
C SER A 212 16.22 -7.74 -6.88
N LEU A 213 15.40 -8.78 -6.85
CA LEU A 213 14.20 -8.91 -7.68
C LEU A 213 12.98 -8.70 -6.80
N SER A 214 12.21 -7.66 -7.09
CA SER A 214 10.96 -7.37 -6.40
C SER A 214 9.77 -7.57 -7.33
N PHE A 215 8.74 -8.25 -6.83
CA PHE A 215 7.45 -8.40 -7.48
C PHE A 215 6.36 -7.91 -6.53
N GLN A 216 5.53 -7.00 -7.00
CA GLN A 216 4.40 -6.46 -6.26
C GLN A 216 3.11 -6.70 -7.05
N LEU A 217 2.08 -7.16 -6.35
CA LEU A 217 0.72 -7.26 -6.84
C LEU A 217 -0.15 -6.42 -5.92
N TYR A 218 -0.94 -5.54 -6.52
CA TYR A 218 -1.88 -4.70 -5.82
C TYR A 218 -3.25 -4.78 -6.47
N TYR A 219 -4.27 -5.04 -5.69
CA TYR A 219 -5.65 -5.04 -6.09
C TYR A 219 -6.47 -4.17 -5.15
N ASN A 220 -7.05 -3.13 -5.68
CA ASN A 220 -8.02 -2.29 -5.00
C ASN A 220 -9.01 -1.77 -6.04
N ARG A 221 -10.19 -2.39 -6.11
CA ARG A 221 -11.20 -2.07 -7.12
C ARG A 221 -11.69 -0.63 -7.06
N ALA A 222 -11.58 0.03 -5.91
CA ALA A 222 -11.89 1.45 -5.79
C ALA A 222 -10.92 2.35 -6.58
N GLN A 223 -9.72 1.85 -6.86
CA GLN A 223 -8.68 2.61 -7.59
C GLN A 223 -8.53 2.14 -9.03
N ASN A 224 -8.64 0.84 -9.27
CA ASN A 224 -8.53 0.23 -10.59
C ASN A 224 -9.34 -1.07 -10.62
N LEU A 225 -10.05 -1.32 -11.73
CA LEU A 225 -10.82 -2.54 -11.93
C LEU A 225 -9.93 -3.78 -12.02
N ASP A 226 -8.71 -3.60 -12.55
CA ASP A 226 -7.76 -4.67 -12.77
C ASP A 226 -6.69 -4.75 -11.70
N VAL A 227 -6.09 -5.92 -11.59
CA VAL A 227 -4.92 -6.15 -10.76
C VAL A 227 -3.73 -5.38 -11.32
N GLN A 228 -3.08 -4.61 -10.46
CA GLN A 228 -1.86 -3.89 -10.81
C GLN A 228 -0.65 -4.73 -10.41
N THR A 229 0.29 -4.92 -11.31
CA THR A 229 1.54 -5.63 -11.03
C THR A 229 2.75 -4.76 -11.35
N ARG A 230 3.80 -4.94 -10.57
CA ARG A 230 5.07 -4.27 -10.77
C ARG A 230 6.20 -5.25 -10.52
N THR A 231 7.14 -5.31 -11.44
CA THR A 231 8.39 -6.06 -11.28
C THR A 231 9.56 -5.09 -11.38
N LEU A 232 10.50 -5.19 -10.45
CA LEU A 232 11.69 -4.36 -10.42
C LEU A 232 12.91 -5.24 -10.18
N LEU A 233 13.89 -5.14 -11.07
CA LEU A 233 15.22 -5.72 -10.90
C LEU A 233 16.21 -4.60 -10.55
N SER A 234 16.91 -4.75 -9.44
CA SER A 234 17.91 -3.80 -8.96
C SER A 234 19.25 -4.50 -8.80
N VAL A 235 20.31 -3.85 -9.23
CA VAL A 235 21.68 -4.30 -8.99
C VAL A 235 22.39 -3.25 -8.17
N GLY A 236 22.99 -3.63 -7.06
CA GLY A 236 23.64 -2.72 -6.11
C GLY A 236 25.03 -3.17 -5.73
N LEU A 237 25.89 -2.18 -5.47
CA LEU A 237 27.20 -2.38 -4.86
C LEU A 237 27.09 -2.06 -3.37
N THR A 238 27.50 -3.00 -2.53
CA THR A 238 27.48 -2.85 -1.08
C THR A 238 28.91 -2.89 -0.55
N TYR A 239 29.31 -1.85 0.16
CA TYR A 239 30.56 -1.84 0.89
C TYR A 239 30.30 -1.61 2.38
N THR A 240 30.80 -2.52 3.23
CA THR A 240 30.65 -2.41 4.68
C THR A 240 31.97 -1.95 5.30
N PHE A 241 31.97 -0.74 5.85
CA PHE A 241 33.07 -0.25 6.66
C PHE A 241 33.00 -0.92 8.04
N LYS A 242 34.01 -1.72 8.40
CA LYS A 242 34.17 -2.24 9.75
C LYS A 242 35.22 -1.44 10.46
N ASN A 243 34.88 -0.76 11.55
CA ASN A 243 35.88 -0.27 12.50
C ASN A 243 36.59 -1.49 13.09
N LYS A 244 37.92 -1.56 12.93
CA LYS A 244 38.71 -2.52 13.67
C LYS A 244 38.67 -2.09 15.15
N GLU A 245 38.09 -2.93 16.00
CA GLU A 245 38.28 -2.78 17.46
C GLU A 245 39.80 -2.78 17.73
N LYS A 246 40.25 -1.75 18.44
CA LYS A 246 41.65 -1.74 18.92
C LYS A 246 41.79 -2.92 19.86
N PRO A 247 42.86 -3.74 19.71
CA PRO A 247 43.10 -4.81 20.69
C PRO A 247 43.26 -4.16 22.07
N GLN A 248 42.42 -4.57 22.99
CA GLN A 248 42.61 -4.22 24.42
C GLN A 248 43.97 -4.80 24.85
N LYS A 249 44.88 -3.94 25.30
CA LYS A 249 46.15 -4.31 25.93
C LYS A 249 45.91 -4.76 27.35
#